data_ed540bb376525aeb07464b6d85339c7b
#
_entry.id   ed540bb376525aeb07464b6d85339c7b
#
_cell.length_a   1.000
_cell.length_b   1.000
_cell.length_c   1.000
_cell.angle_alpha   90.00
_cell.angle_beta   90.00
_cell.angle_gamma   90.00
#
_symmetry.space_group_name_H-M   'P 1'
#
loop_
_entity.id
_entity.type
_entity.pdbx_description
1 polymer ?
#
loop_
_entity_poly.entity_id
_entity_poly.type
_entity_poly.pdbx_seq_one_letter_code
_entity_poly.pdbx_strand_id
1 'polypeptide(L)'
;MIILLCGTPFQAVAQDDRTRVIVTSDGEIDDECSLVRFLLYSNEWDIEGIITSSSQYHWHGHKWAGDDWMEPTLNAYAEVYPNLLKHDRRYPSPEFLRSRTYLGNVETEGEMDKVTKGSQRIVEVLLDNTDKRPVWIQAWGGTNTIARALKTIEETYPERMAEVADKMRLFLIWEQDSTYQAYIRPHWKKYNIKTIISDQFEAIAYRWKWFSLIICRSIMKAHG
;
A
#
# COMPACT_ATOMS: atom_id res chain seq x y z
N MET A 1 31.93 -21.05 47.02
CA MET A 1 32.02 -20.28 45.78
C MET A 1 30.59 -20.22 45.19
N ILE A 2 29.89 -19.09 45.41
CA ILE A 2 28.50 -18.90 44.96
C ILE A 2 28.57 -18.18 43.60
N ILE A 3 28.16 -18.84 42.54
CA ILE A 3 28.06 -18.23 41.21
C ILE A 3 26.71 -17.54 41.13
N LEU A 4 26.70 -16.20 41.22
CA LEU A 4 25.54 -15.40 40.89
C LEU A 4 25.36 -15.41 39.35
N LEU A 5 24.33 -16.14 38.87
CA LEU A 5 23.83 -16.01 37.50
C LEU A 5 23.05 -14.69 37.41
N CYS A 6 23.67 -13.66 36.85
CA CYS A 6 23.01 -12.43 36.46
C CYS A 6 22.15 -12.71 35.24
N GLY A 7 20.89 -13.07 35.42
CA GLY A 7 19.92 -13.15 34.33
C GLY A 7 19.60 -11.75 33.82
N THR A 8 20.03 -11.40 32.61
CA THR A 8 19.55 -10.20 31.93
C THR A 8 18.03 -10.35 31.72
N PRO A 9 17.22 -9.35 32.08
CA PRO A 9 15.79 -9.43 31.83
C PRO A 9 15.58 -9.48 30.31
N PHE A 10 14.96 -10.56 29.85
CA PHE A 10 14.46 -10.66 28.48
C PHE A 10 13.32 -9.63 28.37
N GLN A 11 13.61 -8.44 27.85
CA GLN A 11 12.57 -7.49 27.49
C GLN A 11 11.81 -8.09 26.30
N ALA A 12 10.61 -8.60 26.56
CA ALA A 12 9.68 -8.94 25.49
C ALA A 12 9.39 -7.63 24.73
N VAL A 13 9.85 -7.54 23.50
CA VAL A 13 9.43 -6.47 22.60
C VAL A 13 7.93 -6.67 22.42
N ALA A 14 7.14 -5.68 22.86
CA ALA A 14 5.70 -5.71 22.63
C ALA A 14 5.48 -5.85 21.13
N GLN A 15 4.74 -6.89 20.75
CA GLN A 15 4.38 -7.10 19.34
C GLN A 15 3.56 -5.90 18.88
N ASP A 16 3.92 -5.34 17.73
CA ASP A 16 3.13 -4.27 17.10
C ASP A 16 1.73 -4.82 16.76
N ASP A 17 0.68 -4.23 17.30
CA ASP A 17 -0.71 -4.63 17.13
C ASP A 17 -1.39 -3.93 15.95
N ARG A 18 -0.68 -2.99 15.30
CA ARG A 18 -1.19 -2.25 14.15
C ARG A 18 -1.39 -3.17 12.95
N THR A 19 -2.38 -2.83 12.14
CA THR A 19 -2.65 -3.56 10.89
C THR A 19 -1.54 -3.32 9.88
N ARG A 20 -0.93 -4.40 9.37
CA ARG A 20 0.06 -4.34 8.28
C ARG A 20 -0.62 -4.01 6.97
N VAL A 21 -0.12 -3.01 6.27
CA VAL A 21 -0.76 -2.53 5.03
C VAL A 21 0.26 -2.23 3.93
N ILE A 22 -0.10 -2.64 2.71
CA ILE A 22 0.50 -2.18 1.46
C ILE A 22 -0.61 -1.49 0.66
N VAL A 23 -0.31 -0.35 0.07
CA VAL A 23 -1.19 0.36 -0.87
C VAL A 23 -0.55 0.34 -2.24
N THR A 24 -1.33 0.04 -3.30
CA THR A 24 -0.95 0.28 -4.70
C THR A 24 -1.89 1.31 -5.31
N SER A 25 -1.37 2.26 -6.07
CA SER A 25 -2.10 3.44 -6.56
C SER A 25 -1.58 3.87 -7.93
N ASP A 26 -2.45 4.34 -8.81
CA ASP A 26 -2.10 4.88 -10.12
C ASP A 26 -1.96 6.41 -10.15
N GLY A 27 -2.09 7.07 -8.97
CA GLY A 27 -1.82 8.49 -8.79
C GLY A 27 -2.90 9.41 -9.37
N GLU A 28 -4.13 8.91 -9.55
CA GLU A 28 -5.26 9.76 -9.93
C GLU A 28 -5.61 10.76 -8.81
N ILE A 29 -6.40 11.80 -9.11
CA ILE A 29 -6.73 12.88 -8.16
C ILE A 29 -7.40 12.39 -6.88
N ASP A 30 -8.19 11.35 -6.94
CA ASP A 30 -8.81 10.73 -5.77
C ASP A 30 -7.81 9.90 -4.95
N ASP A 31 -6.79 9.33 -5.60
CA ASP A 31 -5.65 8.70 -4.93
C ASP A 31 -4.80 9.72 -4.18
N GLU A 32 -4.55 10.89 -4.76
CA GLU A 32 -3.87 12.00 -4.06
C GLU A 32 -4.64 12.37 -2.78
N CYS A 33 -5.97 12.54 -2.89
CA CYS A 33 -6.82 12.84 -1.74
C CYS A 33 -6.84 11.69 -0.71
N SER A 34 -6.78 10.45 -1.18
CA SER A 34 -6.74 9.26 -0.32
C SER A 34 -5.40 9.11 0.37
N LEU A 35 -4.29 9.44 -0.30
CA LEU A 35 -2.95 9.43 0.28
C LEU A 35 -2.85 10.41 1.46
N VAL A 36 -3.41 11.62 1.33
CA VAL A 36 -3.46 12.59 2.44
C VAL A 36 -4.13 11.96 3.68
N ARG A 37 -5.31 11.36 3.49
CA ARG A 37 -6.03 10.70 4.59
C ARG A 37 -5.26 9.52 5.16
N PHE A 38 -4.69 8.68 4.29
CA PHE A 38 -3.89 7.52 4.68
C PHE A 38 -2.70 7.92 5.56
N LEU A 39 -1.99 8.99 5.18
CA LEU A 39 -0.85 9.50 5.95
C LEU A 39 -1.28 10.13 7.30
N LEU A 40 -2.44 10.76 7.36
CA LEU A 40 -2.98 11.30 8.62
C LEU A 40 -3.42 10.19 9.61
N TYR A 41 -3.63 8.96 9.15
CA TYR A 41 -3.89 7.78 9.96
C TYR A 41 -2.67 6.85 10.07
N SER A 42 -1.48 7.30 9.64
CA SER A 42 -0.29 6.44 9.59
C SER A 42 0.19 5.94 10.96
N ASN A 43 -0.25 6.56 12.06
CA ASN A 43 -0.04 6.06 13.42
C ASN A 43 -0.82 4.77 13.73
N GLU A 44 -1.89 4.48 12.97
CA GLU A 44 -2.73 3.28 13.14
C GLU A 44 -2.30 2.11 12.24
N TRP A 45 -1.39 2.35 11.29
CA TRP A 45 -0.94 1.36 10.33
C TRP A 45 0.52 0.97 10.53
N ASP A 46 0.82 -0.29 10.30
CA ASP A 46 2.18 -0.77 10.06
C ASP A 46 2.40 -0.79 8.54
N ILE A 47 2.97 0.31 8.03
CA ILE A 47 3.08 0.56 6.59
C ILE A 47 4.24 -0.21 6.01
N GLU A 48 3.92 -1.22 5.20
CA GLU A 48 4.90 -2.07 4.52
C GLU A 48 5.28 -1.58 3.12
N GLY A 49 4.40 -0.81 2.48
CA GLY A 49 4.67 -0.23 1.18
C GLY A 49 3.58 0.72 0.69
N ILE A 50 4.00 1.75 -0.02
CA ILE A 50 3.16 2.65 -0.82
C ILE A 50 3.71 2.58 -2.23
N ILE A 51 2.97 1.96 -3.16
CA ILE A 51 3.51 1.52 -4.44
C ILE A 51 2.76 2.20 -5.57
N THR A 52 3.47 2.88 -6.45
CA THR A 52 2.89 3.39 -7.70
C THR A 52 2.67 2.23 -8.66
N SER A 53 1.47 2.08 -9.19
CA SER A 53 1.06 1.09 -10.19
C SER A 53 0.35 1.76 -11.35
N SER A 54 -0.12 1.04 -12.34
CA SER A 54 -1.01 1.56 -13.39
C SER A 54 -2.45 1.10 -13.19
N SER A 55 -3.36 1.68 -13.95
CA SER A 55 -4.73 1.22 -14.14
C SER A 55 -5.11 1.32 -15.62
N GLN A 56 -6.34 0.93 -15.98
CA GLN A 56 -6.88 1.18 -17.33
C GLN A 56 -7.02 2.67 -17.66
N TYR A 57 -6.94 3.54 -16.66
CA TYR A 57 -7.11 4.99 -16.82
C TYR A 57 -5.79 5.74 -16.86
N HIS A 58 -4.75 5.22 -16.16
CA HIS A 58 -3.46 5.90 -15.95
C HIS A 58 -2.29 4.92 -16.07
N TRP A 59 -1.37 5.19 -17.04
CA TRP A 59 -0.08 4.51 -17.20
C TRP A 59 0.91 5.42 -17.93
N HIS A 60 2.18 5.04 -18.05
CA HIS A 60 3.17 5.79 -18.83
C HIS A 60 2.64 6.10 -20.24
N GLY A 61 2.64 7.37 -20.62
CA GLY A 61 2.11 7.82 -21.91
C GLY A 61 0.59 8.02 -21.97
N HIS A 62 -0.15 7.74 -20.90
CA HIS A 62 -1.58 7.99 -20.86
C HIS A 62 -2.03 8.55 -19.50
N LYS A 63 -2.30 9.86 -19.45
CA LYS A 63 -2.75 10.57 -18.25
C LYS A 63 -1.91 10.29 -17.00
N TRP A 64 -0.63 10.04 -17.21
CA TRP A 64 0.29 9.67 -16.14
C TRP A 64 0.52 10.83 -15.17
N ALA A 65 0.39 10.56 -13.88
CA ALA A 65 0.58 11.55 -12.82
C ALA A 65 2.06 11.87 -12.53
N GLY A 66 2.97 11.00 -12.99
CA GLY A 66 4.40 11.05 -12.71
C GLY A 66 4.84 9.96 -11.75
N ASP A 67 6.09 9.54 -11.85
CA ASP A 67 6.67 8.54 -10.94
C ASP A 67 6.83 9.10 -9.52
N ASP A 68 6.84 10.41 -9.40
CA ASP A 68 7.03 11.19 -8.18
C ASP A 68 5.75 11.84 -7.64
N TRP A 69 4.58 11.44 -8.13
CA TRP A 69 3.29 12.04 -7.76
C TRP A 69 3.02 12.12 -6.25
N MET A 70 3.64 11.24 -5.45
CA MET A 70 3.50 11.23 -4.00
C MET A 70 4.30 12.33 -3.29
N GLU A 71 5.35 12.87 -3.95
CA GLU A 71 6.32 13.77 -3.31
C GLU A 71 5.70 15.03 -2.71
N PRO A 72 4.75 15.73 -3.38
CA PRO A 72 4.12 16.90 -2.77
C PRO A 72 3.41 16.57 -1.44
N THR A 73 2.71 15.43 -1.38
CA THR A 73 2.00 14.99 -0.16
C THR A 73 2.98 14.54 0.94
N LEU A 74 4.07 13.86 0.58
CA LEU A 74 5.12 13.48 1.54
C LEU A 74 5.88 14.70 2.08
N ASN A 75 6.08 15.74 1.27
CA ASN A 75 6.65 16.99 1.71
C ASN A 75 5.72 17.70 2.71
N ALA A 76 4.43 17.81 2.38
CA ALA A 76 3.43 18.39 3.28
C ALA A 76 3.32 17.61 4.61
N TYR A 77 3.41 16.26 4.56
CA TYR A 77 3.47 15.45 5.76
C TYR A 77 4.69 15.80 6.63
N ALA A 78 5.87 15.97 6.01
CA ALA A 78 7.09 16.33 6.73
C ALA A 78 6.96 17.68 7.45
N GLU A 79 6.29 18.66 6.83
CA GLU A 79 6.05 19.99 7.44
C GLU A 79 5.15 19.90 8.68
N VAL A 80 4.12 19.04 8.65
CA VAL A 80 3.18 18.90 9.78
C VAL A 80 3.59 17.83 10.81
N TYR A 81 4.60 17.00 10.50
CA TYR A 81 5.05 15.90 11.34
C TYR A 81 5.35 16.30 12.80
N PRO A 82 6.02 17.44 13.12
CA PRO A 82 6.24 17.87 14.49
C PRO A 82 4.92 18.11 15.28
N ASN A 83 3.85 18.45 14.57
CA ASN A 83 2.53 18.61 15.18
C ASN A 83 1.84 17.26 15.37
N LEU A 84 1.95 16.35 14.39
CA LEU A 84 1.41 14.99 14.51
C LEU A 84 1.99 14.27 15.73
N LEU A 85 3.29 14.39 15.99
CA LEU A 85 3.96 13.81 17.16
C LEU A 85 3.43 14.32 18.52
N LYS A 86 2.78 15.49 18.56
CA LYS A 86 2.12 16.00 19.77
C LYS A 86 0.82 15.24 20.06
N HIS A 87 0.20 14.68 19.03
CA HIS A 87 -1.03 13.88 19.15
C HIS A 87 -0.72 12.41 19.44
N ASP A 88 0.22 11.82 18.68
CA ASP A 88 0.63 10.43 18.89
C ASP A 88 2.09 10.22 18.44
N ARG A 89 2.91 9.66 19.33
CA ARG A 89 4.32 9.35 19.04
C ARG A 89 4.51 8.19 18.06
N ARG A 90 3.46 7.45 17.72
CA ARG A 90 3.48 6.34 16.74
C ARG A 90 3.47 6.80 15.29
N TYR A 91 3.29 8.10 15.02
CA TYR A 91 3.43 8.61 13.64
C TYR A 91 4.82 8.29 13.10
N PRO A 92 4.91 7.62 11.93
CA PRO A 92 6.20 7.29 11.31
C PRO A 92 6.92 8.57 10.87
N SER A 93 8.26 8.53 10.87
CA SER A 93 9.02 9.67 10.38
C SER A 93 8.84 9.84 8.87
N PRO A 94 9.02 11.07 8.33
CA PRO A 94 8.99 11.31 6.90
C PRO A 94 9.99 10.43 6.11
N GLU A 95 11.18 10.21 6.68
CA GLU A 95 12.23 9.36 6.10
C GLU A 95 11.77 7.90 6.03
N PHE A 96 11.11 7.41 7.09
CA PHE A 96 10.53 6.06 7.08
C PHE A 96 9.50 5.94 5.96
N LEU A 97 8.54 6.87 5.84
CA LEU A 97 7.51 6.84 4.79
C LEU A 97 8.15 6.84 3.39
N ARG A 98 9.16 7.69 3.14
CA ARG A 98 9.90 7.72 1.88
C ARG A 98 10.61 6.40 1.59
N SER A 99 11.16 5.74 2.62
CA SER A 99 11.78 4.42 2.47
C SER A 99 10.79 3.32 2.12
N ARG A 100 9.47 3.57 2.26
CA ARG A 100 8.37 2.65 1.93
C ARG A 100 7.68 2.99 0.61
N THR A 101 8.16 3.97 -0.14
CA THR A 101 7.64 4.27 -1.48
C THR A 101 8.39 3.48 -2.55
N TYR A 102 7.67 2.90 -3.49
CA TYR A 102 8.23 2.07 -4.55
C TYR A 102 7.51 2.30 -5.88
N LEU A 103 8.26 2.20 -6.98
CA LEU A 103 7.69 2.14 -8.32
C LEU A 103 7.36 0.69 -8.66
N GLY A 104 6.12 0.45 -9.06
CA GLY A 104 5.57 -0.82 -9.52
C GLY A 104 5.55 -0.94 -11.04
N ASN A 105 4.55 -1.63 -11.56
CA ASN A 105 4.33 -1.83 -12.98
C ASN A 105 3.47 -0.69 -13.53
N VAL A 106 4.04 0.14 -14.41
CA VAL A 106 3.45 1.42 -14.83
C VAL A 106 3.49 1.67 -16.35
N GLU A 107 4.12 0.78 -17.12
CA GLU A 107 4.40 1.00 -18.55
C GLU A 107 3.13 0.98 -19.41
N THR A 108 2.20 0.05 -19.12
CA THR A 108 0.90 -0.05 -19.78
C THR A 108 -0.17 -0.55 -18.83
N GLU A 109 -1.42 -0.45 -19.25
CA GLU A 109 -2.54 -1.07 -18.53
C GLU A 109 -2.31 -2.58 -18.38
N GLY A 110 -2.46 -3.10 -17.18
CA GLY A 110 -2.40 -4.54 -16.90
C GLY A 110 -1.04 -5.21 -17.14
N GLU A 111 0.03 -4.43 -17.39
CA GLU A 111 1.38 -5.00 -17.56
C GLU A 111 1.82 -5.68 -16.26
N MET A 112 2.20 -6.97 -16.35
CA MET A 112 2.66 -7.77 -15.22
C MET A 112 3.85 -8.69 -15.59
N ASP A 113 4.58 -8.40 -16.65
CA ASP A 113 5.70 -9.24 -17.07
C ASP A 113 7.01 -8.85 -16.39
N LYS A 114 7.19 -7.56 -16.14
CA LYS A 114 8.42 -7.01 -15.56
C LYS A 114 8.39 -7.09 -14.03
N VAL A 115 9.44 -7.68 -13.43
CA VAL A 115 9.66 -7.57 -11.98
C VAL A 115 10.13 -6.16 -11.65
N THR A 116 9.42 -5.48 -10.78
CA THR A 116 9.70 -4.11 -10.34
C THR A 116 10.06 -4.08 -8.86
N LYS A 117 10.59 -2.96 -8.38
CA LYS A 117 10.85 -2.77 -6.93
C LYS A 117 9.56 -2.89 -6.11
N GLY A 118 8.44 -2.38 -6.63
CA GLY A 118 7.13 -2.48 -5.99
C GLY A 118 6.63 -3.92 -5.90
N SER A 119 6.68 -4.69 -7.00
CA SER A 119 6.28 -6.10 -6.98
C SER A 119 7.20 -6.94 -6.10
N GLN A 120 8.50 -6.67 -6.09
CA GLN A 120 9.46 -7.36 -5.22
C GLN A 120 9.19 -7.06 -3.73
N ARG A 121 8.86 -5.82 -3.38
CA ARG A 121 8.48 -5.48 -2.00
C ARG A 121 7.27 -6.28 -1.53
N ILE A 122 6.26 -6.46 -2.36
CA ILE A 122 5.10 -7.31 -2.03
C ILE A 122 5.55 -8.75 -1.77
N VAL A 123 6.42 -9.31 -2.62
CA VAL A 123 6.97 -10.67 -2.44
C VAL A 123 7.70 -10.79 -1.10
N GLU A 124 8.60 -9.85 -0.78
CA GLU A 124 9.35 -9.84 0.49
C GLU A 124 8.42 -9.88 1.70
N VAL A 125 7.42 -9.01 1.73
CA VAL A 125 6.47 -8.89 2.86
C VAL A 125 5.62 -10.15 3.00
N LEU A 126 5.15 -10.72 1.89
CA LEU A 126 4.33 -11.93 1.92
C LEU A 126 5.13 -13.18 2.31
N LEU A 127 6.41 -13.26 1.92
CA LEU A 127 7.30 -14.38 2.25
C LEU A 127 8.01 -14.23 3.59
N ASP A 128 7.92 -13.08 4.26
CA ASP A 128 8.52 -12.88 5.57
C ASP A 128 7.88 -13.79 6.61
N ASN A 129 8.68 -14.68 7.22
CA ASN A 129 8.25 -15.62 8.24
C ASN A 129 8.40 -15.10 9.67
N THR A 130 9.01 -13.95 9.85
CA THR A 130 9.25 -13.37 11.19
C THR A 130 7.98 -12.72 11.73
N ASP A 131 7.11 -12.22 10.86
CA ASP A 131 5.81 -11.64 11.21
C ASP A 131 4.66 -12.43 10.57
N LYS A 132 3.84 -13.04 11.42
CA LYS A 132 2.71 -13.88 11.02
C LYS A 132 1.38 -13.12 10.90
N ARG A 133 1.37 -11.83 11.24
CA ARG A 133 0.15 -11.01 11.11
C ARG A 133 -0.30 -10.97 9.65
N PRO A 134 -1.62 -10.96 9.39
CA PRO A 134 -2.14 -10.74 8.04
C PRO A 134 -1.63 -9.41 7.45
N VAL A 135 -1.47 -9.38 6.12
CA VAL A 135 -1.11 -8.18 5.37
C VAL A 135 -2.29 -7.78 4.50
N TRP A 136 -2.80 -6.57 4.71
CA TRP A 136 -3.80 -5.96 3.85
C TRP A 136 -3.11 -5.31 2.66
N ILE A 137 -3.43 -5.76 1.46
CA ILE A 137 -2.98 -5.14 0.22
C ILE A 137 -4.19 -4.45 -0.41
N GLN A 138 -4.13 -3.13 -0.48
CA GLN A 138 -5.18 -2.29 -1.01
C GLN A 138 -4.78 -1.83 -2.42
N ALA A 139 -5.54 -2.22 -3.43
CA ALA A 139 -5.39 -1.70 -4.78
C ALA A 139 -6.36 -0.53 -4.98
N TRP A 140 -5.82 0.69 -5.06
CA TRP A 140 -6.58 1.89 -5.37
C TRP A 140 -6.67 2.11 -6.89
N GLY A 141 -5.63 1.70 -7.65
CA GLY A 141 -5.62 1.57 -9.10
C GLY A 141 -5.77 0.12 -9.57
N GLY A 142 -5.02 -0.27 -10.60
CA GLY A 142 -5.00 -1.65 -11.09
C GLY A 142 -4.31 -2.65 -10.16
N THR A 143 -4.49 -3.92 -10.46
CA THR A 143 -3.90 -5.03 -9.68
C THR A 143 -2.62 -5.60 -10.29
N ASN A 144 -2.13 -5.03 -11.39
CA ASN A 144 -1.02 -5.54 -12.18
C ASN A 144 0.29 -5.76 -11.39
N THR A 145 0.68 -4.82 -10.53
CA THR A 145 1.87 -4.95 -9.68
C THR A 145 1.69 -6.07 -8.64
N ILE A 146 0.49 -6.21 -8.10
CA ILE A 146 0.14 -7.32 -7.18
C ILE A 146 0.18 -8.65 -7.93
N ALA A 147 -0.39 -8.70 -9.13
CA ALA A 147 -0.36 -9.87 -10.01
C ALA A 147 1.08 -10.29 -10.35
N ARG A 148 1.98 -9.32 -10.66
CA ARG A 148 3.41 -9.60 -10.87
C ARG A 148 4.07 -10.21 -9.64
N ALA A 149 3.79 -9.68 -8.46
CA ALA A 149 4.31 -10.24 -7.22
C ALA A 149 3.84 -11.69 -7.00
N LEU A 150 2.55 -11.93 -7.15
CA LEU A 150 1.97 -13.26 -7.02
C LEU A 150 2.50 -14.24 -8.07
N LYS A 151 2.72 -13.77 -9.31
CA LYS A 151 3.36 -14.57 -10.37
C LYS A 151 4.80 -14.92 -10.02
N THR A 152 5.56 -14.00 -9.43
CA THR A 152 6.92 -14.29 -8.94
C THR A 152 6.90 -15.38 -7.86
N ILE A 153 5.91 -15.34 -6.94
CA ILE A 153 5.77 -16.37 -5.90
C ILE A 153 5.39 -17.73 -6.55
N GLU A 154 4.45 -17.76 -7.49
CA GLU A 154 4.08 -18.99 -8.21
C GLU A 154 5.27 -19.58 -8.98
N GLU A 155 6.08 -18.76 -9.64
CA GLU A 155 7.22 -19.19 -10.44
C GLU A 155 8.42 -19.66 -9.58
N THR A 156 8.64 -19.05 -8.42
CA THR A 156 9.87 -19.23 -7.64
C THR A 156 9.67 -20.00 -6.34
N TYR A 157 8.49 -19.88 -5.72
CA TYR A 157 8.15 -20.47 -4.41
C TYR A 157 6.78 -21.13 -4.41
N PRO A 158 6.50 -22.03 -5.38
CA PRO A 158 5.16 -22.61 -5.54
C PRO A 158 4.66 -23.35 -4.30
N GLU A 159 5.55 -23.92 -3.48
CA GLU A 159 5.23 -24.59 -2.23
C GLU A 159 4.71 -23.64 -1.15
N ARG A 160 4.96 -22.32 -1.29
CA ARG A 160 4.55 -21.30 -0.32
C ARG A 160 3.23 -20.62 -0.66
N MET A 161 2.63 -20.91 -1.82
CA MET A 161 1.41 -20.25 -2.28
C MET A 161 0.25 -20.33 -1.27
N ALA A 162 0.08 -21.48 -0.60
CA ALA A 162 -0.97 -21.63 0.40
C ALA A 162 -0.75 -20.72 1.62
N GLU A 163 0.48 -20.63 2.11
CA GLU A 163 0.87 -19.74 3.21
C GLU A 163 0.66 -18.28 2.85
N VAL A 164 1.10 -17.89 1.66
CA VAL A 164 0.93 -16.52 1.15
C VAL A 164 -0.54 -16.14 1.06
N ALA A 165 -1.38 -17.01 0.51
CA ALA A 165 -2.81 -16.75 0.39
C ALA A 165 -3.51 -16.63 1.75
N ASP A 166 -3.11 -17.43 2.74
CA ASP A 166 -3.67 -17.31 4.11
C ASP A 166 -3.25 -16.01 4.80
N LYS A 167 -2.03 -15.55 4.56
CA LYS A 167 -1.50 -14.30 5.10
C LYS A 167 -2.10 -13.06 4.44
N MET A 168 -2.45 -13.15 3.16
CA MET A 168 -2.90 -12.02 2.35
C MET A 168 -4.38 -11.68 2.60
N ARG A 169 -4.68 -10.38 2.62
CA ARG A 169 -6.02 -9.77 2.57
C ARG A 169 -6.02 -8.78 1.43
N LEU A 170 -6.82 -9.02 0.40
CA LEU A 170 -6.87 -8.17 -0.79
C LEU A 170 -8.12 -7.31 -0.76
N PHE A 171 -7.94 -6.00 -0.84
CA PHE A 171 -9.02 -5.03 -0.97
C PHE A 171 -8.86 -4.26 -2.28
N LEU A 172 -9.84 -4.38 -3.18
CA LEU A 172 -9.84 -3.71 -4.47
C LEU A 172 -10.87 -2.59 -4.46
N ILE A 173 -10.41 -1.39 -4.81
CA ILE A 173 -11.31 -0.30 -5.16
C ILE A 173 -11.63 -0.48 -6.64
N TRP A 174 -12.67 -1.26 -6.90
CA TRP A 174 -13.04 -1.73 -8.21
C TRP A 174 -11.99 -2.65 -8.87
N GLU A 175 -12.29 -3.11 -10.09
CA GLU A 175 -11.35 -3.83 -10.94
C GLU A 175 -10.89 -2.86 -12.04
N GLN A 176 -9.76 -2.20 -11.81
CA GLN A 176 -9.29 -1.11 -12.67
C GLN A 176 -8.26 -1.56 -13.72
N ASP A 177 -8.03 -2.85 -13.81
CA ASP A 177 -7.34 -3.51 -14.92
C ASP A 177 -7.80 -4.97 -15.06
N SER A 178 -7.32 -5.66 -16.10
CA SER A 178 -7.72 -7.05 -16.39
C SER A 178 -7.05 -8.09 -15.49
N THR A 179 -5.99 -7.76 -14.75
CA THR A 179 -5.10 -8.76 -14.14
C THR A 179 -5.72 -9.55 -12.99
N TYR A 180 -6.68 -8.96 -12.26
CA TYR A 180 -7.41 -9.71 -11.25
C TYR A 180 -8.18 -10.88 -11.86
N GLN A 181 -8.97 -10.64 -12.91
CA GLN A 181 -9.78 -11.66 -13.57
C GLN A 181 -8.95 -12.62 -14.43
N ALA A 182 -7.94 -12.08 -15.14
CA ALA A 182 -7.14 -12.87 -16.07
C ALA A 182 -6.07 -13.73 -15.37
N TYR A 183 -5.54 -13.28 -14.23
CA TYR A 183 -4.44 -13.97 -13.57
C TYR A 183 -4.73 -14.29 -12.09
N ILE A 184 -4.98 -13.30 -11.22
CA ILE A 184 -5.03 -13.56 -9.77
C ILE A 184 -6.13 -14.57 -9.45
N ARG A 185 -7.35 -14.32 -9.90
CA ARG A 185 -8.49 -15.17 -9.60
C ARG A 185 -8.33 -16.60 -10.10
N PRO A 186 -7.96 -16.89 -11.37
CA PRO A 186 -7.85 -18.29 -11.84
C PRO A 186 -6.66 -19.04 -11.26
N HIS A 187 -5.46 -18.43 -11.17
CA HIS A 187 -4.25 -19.11 -10.69
C HIS A 187 -4.26 -19.34 -9.19
N TRP A 188 -4.85 -18.42 -8.40
CA TRP A 188 -4.86 -18.47 -6.95
C TRP A 188 -6.18 -19.00 -6.36
N LYS A 189 -7.16 -19.36 -7.21
CA LYS A 189 -8.50 -19.80 -6.78
C LYS A 189 -8.48 -20.91 -5.73
N LYS A 190 -7.65 -21.93 -5.89
CA LYS A 190 -7.57 -23.08 -4.98
C LYS A 190 -7.06 -22.71 -3.58
N TYR A 191 -6.35 -21.58 -3.45
CA TYR A 191 -5.81 -21.11 -2.18
C TYR A 191 -6.71 -20.11 -1.47
N ASN A 192 -7.74 -19.59 -2.16
CA ASN A 192 -8.80 -18.76 -1.61
C ASN A 192 -8.29 -17.50 -0.91
N ILE A 193 -7.57 -16.63 -1.65
CA ILE A 193 -7.19 -15.31 -1.14
C ILE A 193 -8.44 -14.57 -0.67
N LYS A 194 -8.45 -14.12 0.58
CA LYS A 194 -9.55 -13.35 1.16
C LYS A 194 -9.63 -11.99 0.48
N THR A 195 -10.59 -11.82 -0.42
CA THR A 195 -10.71 -10.66 -1.29
C THR A 195 -12.01 -9.93 -1.07
N ILE A 196 -11.94 -8.62 -0.96
CA ILE A 196 -13.08 -7.69 -0.98
C ILE A 196 -12.94 -6.82 -2.22
N ILE A 197 -13.98 -6.75 -3.04
CA ILE A 197 -14.07 -5.82 -4.17
C ILE A 197 -15.15 -4.81 -3.82
N SER A 198 -14.77 -3.53 -3.73
CA SER A 198 -15.68 -2.44 -3.39
C SER A 198 -16.01 -1.64 -4.64
N ASP A 199 -17.30 -1.51 -4.92
CA ASP A 199 -17.88 -0.62 -5.94
C ASP A 199 -18.38 0.71 -5.36
N GLN A 200 -18.18 0.93 -4.06
CA GLN A 200 -18.63 2.13 -3.34
C GLN A 200 -17.85 3.40 -3.69
N PHE A 201 -16.86 3.26 -4.53
CA PHE A 201 -15.97 4.30 -4.99
C PHE A 201 -16.70 5.55 -5.50
N GLU A 202 -17.70 5.42 -6.37
CA GLU A 202 -18.48 6.55 -6.88
C GLU A 202 -19.22 7.31 -5.78
N ALA A 203 -19.69 6.62 -4.75
CA ALA A 203 -20.41 7.25 -3.66
C ALA A 203 -19.49 8.13 -2.78
N ILE A 204 -18.21 7.78 -2.69
CA ILE A 204 -17.24 8.44 -1.82
C ILE A 204 -16.40 9.46 -2.60
N ALA A 205 -15.89 9.10 -3.79
CA ALA A 205 -14.94 9.92 -4.53
C ALA A 205 -15.59 10.96 -5.45
N TYR A 206 -16.63 10.61 -6.21
CA TYR A 206 -17.16 11.49 -7.27
C TYR A 206 -18.42 12.28 -6.92
N ARG A 207 -19.24 11.83 -5.98
CA ARG A 207 -20.37 12.65 -5.48
C ARG A 207 -19.90 13.88 -4.70
N TRP A 208 -18.62 13.97 -4.39
CA TRP A 208 -17.97 15.07 -3.68
C TRP A 208 -17.43 16.18 -4.60
N LYS A 209 -17.73 16.17 -5.89
CA LYS A 209 -17.29 17.23 -6.84
C LYS A 209 -17.50 18.65 -6.34
N TRP A 210 -18.49 18.87 -5.48
CA TRP A 210 -18.77 20.19 -4.90
C TRP A 210 -17.98 20.47 -3.61
N PHE A 211 -17.72 19.46 -2.79
CA PHE A 211 -17.01 19.64 -1.50
C PHE A 211 -15.49 19.64 -1.64
N SER A 212 -14.91 18.78 -2.44
CA SER A 212 -13.46 18.70 -2.62
C SER A 212 -12.89 19.98 -3.28
N LEU A 213 -13.61 20.57 -4.26
CA LEU A 213 -13.22 21.86 -4.84
C LEU A 213 -13.25 23.02 -3.83
N ILE A 214 -14.16 22.98 -2.85
CA ILE A 214 -14.25 24.01 -1.80
C ILE A 214 -13.14 23.81 -0.77
N ILE A 215 -12.87 22.59 -0.32
CA ILE A 215 -11.84 22.30 0.68
C ILE A 215 -10.43 22.52 0.11
N CYS A 216 -10.12 22.01 -1.08
CA CYS A 216 -8.81 22.24 -1.71
C CYS A 216 -8.57 23.71 -2.01
N ARG A 217 -9.59 24.47 -2.48
CA ARG A 217 -9.47 25.93 -2.69
C ARG A 217 -9.34 26.70 -1.38
N SER A 218 -9.95 26.24 -0.29
CA SER A 218 -9.84 26.90 1.02
C SER A 218 -8.47 26.67 1.65
N ILE A 219 -7.90 25.47 1.51
CA ILE A 219 -6.56 25.15 1.99
C ILE A 219 -5.50 25.93 1.19
N MET A 220 -5.63 25.99 -0.15
CA MET A 220 -4.70 26.76 -0.98
C MET A 220 -4.81 28.30 -0.80
N LYS A 221 -5.97 28.82 -0.36
CA LYS A 221 -6.13 30.27 -0.06
C LYS A 221 -5.67 30.66 1.35
N ALA A 222 -5.53 29.72 2.26
CA ALA A 222 -5.05 30.00 3.61
C ALA A 222 -3.52 30.12 3.71
N HIS A 223 -2.79 29.90 2.60
CA HIS A 223 -1.34 29.92 2.51
C HIS A 223 -0.80 30.85 1.41
N GLY A 224 -1.65 31.76 0.90
CA GLY A 224 -1.27 32.81 -0.06
C GLY A 224 -1.38 34.21 0.51
#